data_5c7b98c2fde3cc57721f5c247977c8f7
#
_entry.id   5c7b98c2fde3cc57721f5c247977c8f7
#
_cell.length_a   1.000
_cell.length_b   1.000
_cell.length_c   1.000
_cell.angle_alpha   90.00
_cell.angle_beta   90.00
_cell.angle_gamma   90.00
#
_symmetry.space_group_name_H-M   'P 1'
#
loop_
_entity.id
_entity.type
_entity.pdbx_description
1 polymer ?
#
loop_
_entity_poly.entity_id
_entity_poly.type
_entity_poly.pdbx_seq_one_letter_code
_entity_poly.pdbx_strand_id
1 'polypeptide(L)'
;MALEEGAFDDRGIELEWTDVPEGTGKMCELLQDAETDLAVILTEGAIKAISEGLPAGIVQGYIDTPLLWGVHVAAQSPYQQPEALEGRIAAISRYGSGSHLMAYINARNRNWNTASLRFETVGTLEGAVQALQGGSADYFMWERFTTQPLVDRGIFRRVDVCPTPWPCFVIAAHHSFFQNHPRLVRHILDVINNFTCEFRDIPSIDRTLANRYGQKPEDIREWLRATRWSQNQVSQKDVGLVINTLSELNLLKNKIKVDQVLL
;
A
#
# COMPACT_ATOMS: atom_id res chain seq x y z
N MET A 1 -6.20 14.13 10.96
CA MET A 1 -7.06 15.29 10.64
C MET A 1 -8.50 15.05 11.07
N ALA A 2 -9.30 14.14 10.49
CA ALA A 2 -10.69 13.92 10.94
C ALA A 2 -10.81 13.69 12.46
N LEU A 3 -9.93 12.89 13.02
CA LEU A 3 -9.82 12.66 14.46
C LEU A 3 -9.42 13.95 15.24
N GLU A 4 -8.42 14.67 14.74
CA GLU A 4 -7.93 15.92 15.36
C GLU A 4 -8.98 17.03 15.33
N GLU A 5 -9.92 16.97 14.38
CA GLU A 5 -11.04 17.90 14.23
C GLU A 5 -12.29 17.45 14.98
N GLY A 6 -12.24 16.32 15.69
CA GLY A 6 -13.36 15.80 16.49
C GLY A 6 -14.50 15.20 15.67
N ALA A 7 -14.30 14.89 14.38
CA ALA A 7 -15.37 14.42 13.50
C ALA A 7 -16.01 13.10 13.94
N PHE A 8 -15.31 12.27 14.69
CA PHE A 8 -15.82 11.03 15.29
C PHE A 8 -16.57 11.34 16.61
N ASP A 9 -16.01 12.21 17.45
CA ASP A 9 -16.60 12.62 18.71
C ASP A 9 -17.99 13.25 18.50
N ASP A 10 -18.14 14.08 17.46
CA ASP A 10 -19.41 14.71 17.06
C ASP A 10 -20.50 13.68 16.71
N ARG A 11 -20.11 12.43 16.41
CA ARG A 11 -21.00 11.30 16.14
C ARG A 11 -21.11 10.33 17.31
N GLY A 12 -20.51 10.68 18.47
CA GLY A 12 -20.49 9.83 19.66
C GLY A 12 -19.64 8.56 19.47
N ILE A 13 -18.62 8.62 18.61
CA ILE A 13 -17.69 7.52 18.33
C ILE A 13 -16.35 7.87 18.98
N GLU A 14 -15.95 7.10 19.98
CA GLU A 14 -14.61 7.12 20.52
C GLU A 14 -13.73 6.25 19.64
N LEU A 15 -12.84 6.90 18.84
CA LEU A 15 -11.96 6.21 17.90
C LEU A 15 -10.51 6.40 18.33
N GLU A 16 -9.82 5.29 18.56
CA GLU A 16 -8.38 5.25 18.75
C GLU A 16 -7.68 4.99 17.41
N TRP A 17 -6.70 5.83 17.07
CA TRP A 17 -5.90 5.69 15.85
C TRP A 17 -4.45 5.36 16.19
N THR A 18 -3.94 4.30 15.57
CA THR A 18 -2.54 3.90 15.71
C THR A 18 -1.86 3.89 14.35
N ASP A 19 -0.73 4.61 14.24
CA ASP A 19 0.16 4.52 13.09
C ASP A 19 1.02 3.26 13.19
N VAL A 20 1.07 2.48 12.09
CA VAL A 20 1.83 1.22 12.03
C VAL A 20 2.87 1.33 10.91
N PRO A 21 4.08 1.87 11.21
CA PRO A 21 5.11 2.12 10.20
C PRO A 21 5.67 0.86 9.55
N GLU A 22 5.51 -0.30 10.18
CA GLU A 22 5.87 -1.61 9.64
C GLU A 22 4.98 -2.03 8.47
N GLY A 23 3.84 -1.36 8.28
CA GLY A 23 2.94 -1.49 7.15
C GLY A 23 1.98 -2.68 7.22
N THR A 24 1.40 -3.01 6.08
CA THR A 24 0.28 -3.95 5.93
C THR A 24 0.47 -5.29 6.66
N GLY A 25 1.70 -5.83 6.68
CA GLY A 25 1.96 -7.10 7.38
C GLY A 25 1.65 -7.02 8.87
N LYS A 26 2.16 -5.99 9.54
CA LYS A 26 1.92 -5.78 10.98
C LYS A 26 0.46 -5.42 11.26
N MET A 27 -0.18 -4.62 10.40
CA MET A 27 -1.60 -4.32 10.51
C MET A 27 -2.47 -5.58 10.41
N CYS A 28 -2.11 -6.54 9.55
CA CYS A 28 -2.80 -7.84 9.48
C CYS A 28 -2.58 -8.68 10.73
N GLU A 29 -1.40 -8.64 11.38
CA GLU A 29 -1.15 -9.29 12.67
C GLU A 29 -2.04 -8.69 13.77
N LEU A 30 -2.15 -7.36 13.85
CA LEU A 30 -3.02 -6.68 14.83
C LEU A 30 -4.50 -7.05 14.63
N LEU A 31 -4.97 -7.16 13.37
CA LEU A 31 -6.30 -7.69 13.07
C LEU A 31 -6.43 -9.16 13.46
N GLN A 32 -5.41 -10.00 13.20
CA GLN A 32 -5.41 -11.42 13.55
C GLN A 32 -5.56 -11.63 15.05
N ASP A 33 -4.88 -10.82 15.84
CA ASP A 33 -4.84 -10.91 17.30
C ASP A 33 -6.00 -10.15 17.97
N ALA A 34 -6.90 -9.54 17.16
CA ALA A 34 -8.00 -8.68 17.59
C ALA A 34 -7.52 -7.49 18.47
N GLU A 35 -6.30 -7.02 18.25
CA GLU A 35 -5.75 -5.80 18.88
C GLU A 35 -6.24 -4.53 18.15
N THR A 36 -6.80 -4.67 16.95
CA THR A 36 -7.51 -3.59 16.24
C THR A 36 -8.78 -4.13 15.59
N ASP A 37 -9.80 -3.30 15.52
CA ASP A 37 -11.10 -3.64 14.93
C ASP A 37 -11.14 -3.41 13.41
N LEU A 38 -10.41 -2.38 12.96
CA LEU A 38 -10.37 -1.93 11.57
C LEU A 38 -8.92 -1.59 11.18
N ALA A 39 -8.59 -1.81 9.92
CA ALA A 39 -7.29 -1.38 9.40
C ALA A 39 -7.40 -0.87 7.96
N VAL A 40 -6.62 0.17 7.63
CA VAL A 40 -6.41 0.62 6.25
C VAL A 40 -5.16 -0.05 5.71
N ILE A 41 -5.32 -0.99 4.81
CA ILE A 41 -4.25 -1.87 4.33
C ILE A 41 -4.24 -1.98 2.80
N LEU A 42 -3.10 -2.43 2.25
CA LEU A 42 -2.99 -2.71 0.82
C LEU A 42 -3.97 -3.82 0.40
N THR A 43 -4.64 -3.63 -0.73
CA THR A 43 -5.65 -4.56 -1.24
C THR A 43 -5.12 -5.98 -1.40
N GLU A 44 -3.95 -6.14 -2.03
CA GLU A 44 -3.29 -7.45 -2.20
C GLU A 44 -2.84 -8.05 -0.87
N GLY A 45 -2.43 -7.21 0.07
CA GLY A 45 -2.02 -7.65 1.41
C GLY A 45 -3.20 -8.18 2.22
N ALA A 46 -4.35 -7.49 2.16
CA ALA A 46 -5.60 -7.94 2.77
C ALA A 46 -6.03 -9.30 2.21
N ILE A 47 -6.12 -9.42 0.89
CA ILE A 47 -6.58 -10.63 0.22
C ILE A 47 -5.65 -11.81 0.52
N LYS A 48 -4.33 -11.57 0.51
CA LYS A 48 -3.35 -12.59 0.86
C LYS A 48 -3.54 -13.06 2.31
N ALA A 49 -3.62 -12.14 3.27
CA ALA A 49 -3.79 -12.48 4.68
C ALA A 49 -5.12 -13.24 4.94
N ILE A 50 -6.22 -12.81 4.30
CA ILE A 50 -7.51 -13.51 4.39
C ILE A 50 -7.40 -14.93 3.83
N SER A 51 -6.68 -15.13 2.73
CA SER A 51 -6.42 -16.47 2.19
C SER A 51 -5.61 -17.35 3.13
N GLU A 52 -4.83 -16.77 4.03
CA GLU A 52 -4.02 -17.43 5.04
C GLU A 52 -4.73 -17.62 6.38
N GLY A 53 -5.99 -17.18 6.47
CA GLY A 53 -6.87 -17.41 7.63
C GLY A 53 -7.09 -16.18 8.52
N LEU A 54 -6.69 -14.98 8.08
CA LEU A 54 -7.03 -13.75 8.80
C LEU A 54 -8.56 -13.66 9.00
N PRO A 55 -9.08 -13.56 10.24
CA PRO A 55 -10.50 -13.48 10.53
C PRO A 55 -11.05 -12.07 10.27
N ALA A 56 -10.85 -11.55 9.07
CA ALA A 56 -11.29 -10.23 8.65
C ALA A 56 -11.81 -10.26 7.21
N GLY A 57 -12.53 -9.22 6.82
CA GLY A 57 -12.96 -9.01 5.44
C GLY A 57 -12.95 -7.54 5.07
N ILE A 58 -12.98 -7.26 3.78
CA ILE A 58 -12.99 -5.89 3.24
C ILE A 58 -14.40 -5.31 3.35
N VAL A 59 -14.53 -4.19 4.05
CA VAL A 59 -15.81 -3.47 4.21
C VAL A 59 -15.95 -2.34 3.19
N GLN A 60 -14.84 -1.77 2.69
CA GLN A 60 -14.87 -0.70 1.70
C GLN A 60 -13.51 -0.55 1.01
N GLY A 61 -13.51 -0.10 -0.25
CA GLY A 61 -12.33 0.49 -0.88
C GLY A 61 -11.99 1.81 -0.21
N TYR A 62 -10.70 2.09 0.02
CA TYR A 62 -10.26 3.36 0.60
C TYR A 62 -9.63 4.27 -0.45
N ILE A 63 -8.69 3.75 -1.23
CA ILE A 63 -8.10 4.46 -2.37
C ILE A 63 -8.37 3.68 -3.64
N ASP A 64 -9.05 4.34 -4.58
CA ASP A 64 -9.56 3.77 -5.84
C ASP A 64 -8.51 3.77 -6.97
N THR A 65 -7.45 4.56 -6.80
CA THR A 65 -6.36 4.64 -7.77
C THR A 65 -5.27 3.62 -7.48
N PRO A 66 -4.49 3.20 -8.49
CA PRO A 66 -3.30 2.40 -8.30
C PRO A 66 -2.28 3.03 -7.35
N LEU A 67 -1.55 2.22 -6.57
CA LEU A 67 -0.35 2.66 -5.89
C LEU A 67 0.79 2.78 -6.89
N LEU A 68 1.47 3.91 -6.87
CA LEU A 68 2.58 4.20 -7.78
C LEU A 68 3.89 3.73 -7.14
N TRP A 69 4.41 2.60 -7.59
CA TRP A 69 5.68 2.07 -7.11
C TRP A 69 6.84 2.62 -7.93
N GLY A 70 7.66 3.48 -7.31
CA GLY A 70 8.90 3.93 -7.94
C GLY A 70 9.91 2.80 -8.04
N VAL A 71 10.55 2.68 -9.20
CA VAL A 71 11.70 1.78 -9.41
C VAL A 71 12.97 2.61 -9.17
N HIS A 72 13.65 2.32 -8.07
CA HIS A 72 14.80 3.12 -7.60
C HIS A 72 16.10 2.35 -7.73
N VAL A 73 17.13 3.05 -8.10
CA VAL A 73 18.52 2.59 -8.05
C VAL A 73 19.33 3.54 -7.17
N ALA A 74 20.52 3.15 -6.72
CA ALA A 74 21.42 4.10 -6.09
C ALA A 74 21.70 5.27 -7.06
N ALA A 75 21.81 6.50 -6.57
CA ALA A 75 22.01 7.67 -7.44
C ALA A 75 23.24 7.53 -8.34
N GLN A 76 24.30 6.86 -7.86
CA GLN A 76 25.56 6.61 -8.57
C GLN A 76 25.54 5.31 -9.40
N SER A 77 24.42 4.58 -9.41
CA SER A 77 24.28 3.34 -10.18
C SER A 77 24.51 3.59 -11.69
N PRO A 78 25.12 2.65 -12.42
CA PRO A 78 25.27 2.75 -13.87
C PRO A 78 23.92 2.57 -14.61
N TYR A 79 22.90 2.03 -13.94
CA TYR A 79 21.60 1.74 -14.55
C TYR A 79 20.78 3.03 -14.71
N GLN A 80 20.64 3.52 -15.94
CA GLN A 80 19.93 4.76 -16.27
C GLN A 80 18.49 4.51 -16.72
N GLN A 81 18.23 3.31 -17.24
CA GLN A 81 16.97 2.92 -17.82
C GLN A 81 16.47 1.63 -17.17
N PRO A 82 15.16 1.46 -17.01
CA PRO A 82 14.61 0.27 -16.33
C PRO A 82 14.94 -1.03 -17.07
N GLU A 83 15.14 -1.02 -18.40
CA GLU A 83 15.51 -2.21 -19.18
C GLU A 83 16.85 -2.81 -18.75
N ALA A 84 17.77 -2.00 -18.23
CA ALA A 84 19.07 -2.45 -17.72
C ALA A 84 18.94 -3.25 -16.40
N LEU A 85 17.74 -3.30 -15.82
CA LEU A 85 17.49 -4.01 -14.56
C LEU A 85 17.05 -5.47 -14.75
N GLU A 86 16.88 -5.93 -16.00
CA GLU A 86 16.59 -7.34 -16.26
C GLU A 86 17.68 -8.25 -15.69
N GLY A 87 17.26 -9.28 -14.93
CA GLY A 87 18.18 -10.22 -14.27
C GLY A 87 19.04 -9.62 -13.15
N ARG A 88 18.77 -8.39 -12.72
CA ARG A 88 19.43 -7.74 -11.58
C ARG A 88 18.78 -8.12 -10.26
N ILE A 89 19.45 -7.82 -9.16
CA ILE A 89 18.98 -8.15 -7.80
C ILE A 89 18.02 -7.08 -7.33
N ALA A 90 16.76 -7.46 -7.06
CA ALA A 90 15.77 -6.59 -6.44
C ALA A 90 15.90 -6.61 -4.91
N ALA A 91 16.03 -5.46 -4.28
CA ALA A 91 15.82 -5.34 -2.85
C ALA A 91 14.32 -5.50 -2.55
N ILE A 92 13.99 -6.32 -1.54
CA ILE A 92 12.63 -6.51 -1.06
C ILE A 92 12.59 -6.41 0.47
N SER A 93 11.50 -5.89 1.04
CA SER A 93 11.41 -5.84 2.51
C SER A 93 11.37 -7.25 3.11
N ARG A 94 10.60 -8.16 2.53
CA ARG A 94 10.55 -9.58 2.86
C ARG A 94 9.88 -10.36 1.73
N TYR A 95 10.06 -11.66 1.70
CA TYR A 95 9.29 -12.52 0.82
C TYR A 95 7.79 -12.42 1.11
N GLY A 96 6.97 -12.32 0.06
CA GLY A 96 5.52 -12.13 0.16
C GLY A 96 5.06 -10.71 0.51
N SER A 97 5.98 -9.73 0.55
CA SER A 97 5.65 -8.31 0.72
C SER A 97 5.21 -7.65 -0.58
N GLY A 98 4.72 -6.39 -0.50
CA GLY A 98 4.39 -5.58 -1.67
C GLY A 98 5.58 -5.36 -2.60
N SER A 99 6.78 -5.06 -2.08
CA SER A 99 7.98 -4.90 -2.90
C SER A 99 8.38 -6.20 -3.63
N HIS A 100 8.18 -7.36 -3.02
CA HIS A 100 8.39 -8.65 -3.66
C HIS A 100 7.38 -8.89 -4.80
N LEU A 101 6.09 -8.67 -4.54
CA LEU A 101 5.03 -8.77 -5.54
C LEU A 101 5.26 -7.82 -6.72
N MET A 102 5.58 -6.56 -6.43
CA MET A 102 5.75 -5.55 -7.47
C MET A 102 6.98 -5.78 -8.36
N ALA A 103 8.02 -6.44 -7.85
CA ALA A 103 9.12 -6.89 -8.68
C ALA A 103 8.67 -7.91 -9.75
N TYR A 104 7.77 -8.84 -9.40
CA TYR A 104 7.15 -9.75 -10.38
C TYR A 104 6.24 -9.03 -11.37
N ILE A 105 5.39 -8.11 -10.89
CA ILE A 105 4.48 -7.34 -11.75
C ILE A 105 5.30 -6.49 -12.73
N ASN A 106 6.33 -5.81 -12.26
CA ASN A 106 7.21 -5.01 -13.11
C ASN A 106 7.91 -5.88 -14.18
N ALA A 107 8.43 -7.04 -13.79
CA ALA A 107 9.04 -7.97 -14.72
C ALA A 107 8.04 -8.47 -15.79
N ARG A 108 6.82 -8.83 -15.39
CA ARG A 108 5.75 -9.24 -16.33
C ARG A 108 5.37 -8.12 -17.30
N ASN A 109 5.21 -6.91 -16.81
CA ASN A 109 4.86 -5.75 -17.64
C ASN A 109 5.93 -5.43 -18.69
N ARG A 110 7.18 -5.84 -18.42
CA ARG A 110 8.33 -5.67 -19.31
C ARG A 110 8.68 -6.92 -20.12
N ASN A 111 7.90 -7.99 -20.00
CA ASN A 111 8.16 -9.29 -20.61
C ASN A 111 9.52 -9.90 -20.21
N TRP A 112 10.01 -9.59 -19.01
CA TRP A 112 11.22 -10.22 -18.46
C TRP A 112 10.94 -11.65 -18.01
N ASN A 113 11.98 -12.47 -18.01
CA ASN A 113 11.88 -13.82 -17.45
C ASN A 113 11.74 -13.76 -15.92
N THR A 114 10.54 -13.97 -15.40
CA THR A 114 10.27 -13.94 -13.95
C THR A 114 11.03 -15.02 -13.16
N ALA A 115 11.42 -16.14 -13.80
CA ALA A 115 12.23 -17.17 -13.15
C ALA A 115 13.68 -16.75 -12.91
N SER A 116 14.15 -15.68 -13.56
CA SER A 116 15.50 -15.11 -13.37
C SER A 116 15.57 -14.04 -12.28
N LEU A 117 14.42 -13.67 -11.67
CA LEU A 117 14.39 -12.69 -10.59
C LEU A 117 15.20 -13.17 -9.38
N ARG A 118 16.04 -12.29 -8.88
CA ARG A 118 16.86 -12.51 -7.68
C ARG A 118 16.53 -11.43 -6.66
N PHE A 119 16.53 -11.83 -5.39
CA PHE A 119 16.08 -10.96 -4.31
C PHE A 119 17.13 -10.85 -3.20
N GLU A 120 17.27 -9.64 -2.67
CA GLU A 120 17.95 -9.34 -1.42
C GLU A 120 16.93 -8.86 -0.40
N THR A 121 16.88 -9.48 0.77
CA THR A 121 15.94 -9.10 1.83
C THR A 121 16.56 -8.01 2.70
N VAL A 122 15.95 -6.82 2.71
CA VAL A 122 16.50 -5.62 3.35
C VAL A 122 15.68 -5.14 4.56
N GLY A 123 14.50 -5.69 4.80
CA GLY A 123 13.64 -5.39 5.94
C GLY A 123 12.97 -4.01 5.83
N THR A 124 13.75 -2.94 5.86
CA THR A 124 13.29 -1.55 5.96
C THR A 124 13.74 -0.69 4.77
N LEU A 125 13.24 0.55 4.71
CA LEU A 125 13.69 1.53 3.72
C LEU A 125 15.16 1.89 3.91
N GLU A 126 15.64 1.99 5.16
CA GLU A 126 17.06 2.21 5.48
C GLU A 126 17.92 1.04 5.01
N GLY A 127 17.45 -0.19 5.21
CA GLY A 127 18.11 -1.38 4.69
C GLY A 127 18.22 -1.37 3.16
N ALA A 128 17.18 -0.90 2.46
CA ALA A 128 17.22 -0.72 1.01
C ALA A 128 18.26 0.32 0.58
N VAL A 129 18.36 1.45 1.30
CA VAL A 129 19.41 2.47 1.05
C VAL A 129 20.80 1.84 1.17
N GLN A 130 21.04 1.11 2.24
CA GLN A 130 22.33 0.44 2.48
C GLN A 130 22.64 -0.61 1.40
N ALA A 131 21.67 -1.44 1.04
CA ALA A 131 21.83 -2.48 0.03
C ALA A 131 22.15 -1.91 -1.36
N LEU A 132 21.46 -0.85 -1.79
CA LEU A 132 21.69 -0.23 -3.06
C LEU A 132 23.05 0.50 -3.10
N GLN A 133 23.41 1.22 -2.04
CA GLN A 133 24.69 1.92 -1.96
C GLN A 133 25.87 0.95 -1.81
N GLY A 134 25.68 -0.15 -1.09
CA GLY A 134 26.66 -1.21 -0.88
C GLY A 134 26.79 -2.20 -2.04
N GLY A 135 25.86 -2.16 -3.02
CA GLY A 135 25.88 -3.02 -4.19
C GLY A 135 25.43 -4.47 -3.95
N SER A 136 24.80 -4.78 -2.81
CA SER A 136 24.18 -6.10 -2.55
C SER A 136 22.83 -6.25 -3.27
N ALA A 137 22.20 -5.13 -3.65
CA ALA A 137 21.05 -5.09 -4.53
C ALA A 137 21.23 -4.00 -5.59
N ASP A 138 20.57 -4.18 -6.73
CA ASP A 138 20.67 -3.28 -7.88
C ASP A 138 19.54 -2.27 -7.93
N TYR A 139 18.33 -2.67 -7.53
CA TYR A 139 17.14 -1.82 -7.53
C TYR A 139 16.19 -2.16 -6.38
N PHE A 140 15.31 -1.18 -6.06
CA PHE A 140 14.31 -1.27 -5.01
C PHE A 140 12.99 -0.67 -5.48
N MET A 141 11.89 -1.35 -5.22
CA MET A 141 10.56 -0.84 -5.52
C MET A 141 9.85 -0.47 -4.23
N TRP A 142 9.39 0.77 -4.16
CA TRP A 142 8.66 1.32 -3.02
C TRP A 142 7.70 2.41 -3.46
N GLU A 143 6.75 2.77 -2.58
CA GLU A 143 5.80 3.83 -2.90
C GLU A 143 6.54 5.12 -3.28
N ARG A 144 6.13 5.72 -4.40
CA ARG A 144 6.84 6.78 -5.10
C ARG A 144 7.00 8.05 -4.27
N PHE A 145 5.94 8.47 -3.58
CA PHE A 145 5.95 9.72 -2.83
C PHE A 145 6.68 9.58 -1.50
N THR A 146 6.58 8.43 -0.84
CA THR A 146 7.36 8.12 0.37
C THR A 146 8.87 8.18 0.11
N THR A 147 9.31 7.78 -1.08
CA THR A 147 10.72 7.77 -1.47
C THR A 147 11.19 9.07 -2.12
N GLN A 148 10.29 10.01 -2.41
CA GLN A 148 10.65 11.28 -3.04
C GLN A 148 11.74 12.05 -2.28
N PRO A 149 11.73 12.17 -0.94
CA PRO A 149 12.82 12.82 -0.20
C PRO A 149 14.19 12.17 -0.40
N LEU A 150 14.27 10.87 -0.67
CA LEU A 150 15.54 10.17 -0.97
C LEU A 150 16.03 10.50 -2.39
N VAL A 151 15.11 10.66 -3.33
CA VAL A 151 15.42 11.09 -4.70
C VAL A 151 15.91 12.54 -4.69
N ASP A 152 15.23 13.43 -3.97
CA ASP A 152 15.58 14.84 -3.85
C ASP A 152 16.96 15.07 -3.22
N ARG A 153 17.34 14.23 -2.27
CA ARG A 153 18.67 14.25 -1.62
C ARG A 153 19.77 13.57 -2.44
N GLY A 154 19.45 13.04 -3.63
CA GLY A 154 20.42 12.33 -4.47
C GLY A 154 20.92 11.02 -3.86
N ILE A 155 20.15 10.37 -3.00
CA ILE A 155 20.43 9.04 -2.46
C ILE A 155 19.95 7.98 -3.45
N PHE A 156 18.72 8.12 -3.93
CA PHE A 156 18.15 7.31 -5.00
C PHE A 156 18.03 8.11 -6.29
N ARG A 157 18.03 7.38 -7.40
CA ARG A 157 17.52 7.83 -8.68
C ARG A 157 16.33 6.95 -9.02
N ARG A 158 15.17 7.56 -9.28
CA ARG A 158 14.00 6.85 -9.79
C ARG A 158 14.12 6.73 -11.31
N VAL A 159 14.18 5.52 -11.80
CA VAL A 159 14.33 5.21 -13.24
C VAL A 159 13.00 4.89 -13.91
N ASP A 160 11.97 4.54 -13.11
CA ASP A 160 10.62 4.27 -13.61
C ASP A 160 9.57 4.31 -12.50
N VAL A 161 8.30 4.18 -12.88
CA VAL A 161 7.15 4.00 -11.99
C VAL A 161 6.28 2.85 -12.52
N CYS A 162 6.02 1.87 -11.65
CA CYS A 162 5.15 0.74 -11.92
C CYS A 162 3.87 0.84 -11.06
N PRO A 163 2.69 1.17 -11.64
CA PRO A 163 1.45 1.19 -10.89
C PRO A 163 0.96 -0.23 -10.56
N THR A 164 0.26 -0.39 -9.43
CA THR A 164 -0.49 -1.63 -9.18
C THR A 164 -1.61 -1.76 -10.22
N PRO A 165 -1.95 -2.98 -10.67
CA PRO A 165 -3.05 -3.18 -11.63
C PRO A 165 -4.46 -3.02 -11.02
N TRP A 166 -4.57 -2.67 -9.75
CA TRP A 166 -5.81 -2.59 -8.97
C TRP A 166 -5.81 -1.38 -8.02
N PRO A 167 -6.98 -1.01 -7.46
CA PRO A 167 -7.12 -0.03 -6.38
C PRO A 167 -6.25 -0.40 -5.17
N CYS A 168 -5.49 0.58 -4.65
CA CYS A 168 -4.36 0.23 -3.79
C CYS A 168 -4.71 -0.03 -2.33
N PHE A 169 -5.68 0.68 -1.74
CA PHE A 169 -5.99 0.54 -0.32
C PHE A 169 -7.45 0.22 -0.07
N VAL A 170 -7.68 -0.61 0.94
CA VAL A 170 -8.99 -1.01 1.44
C VAL A 170 -9.08 -0.78 2.94
N ILE A 171 -10.32 -0.67 3.43
CA ILE A 171 -10.64 -0.77 4.85
C ILE A 171 -11.09 -2.20 5.10
N ALA A 172 -10.37 -2.91 5.95
CA ALA A 172 -10.71 -4.23 6.43
C ALA A 172 -11.21 -4.17 7.87
N ALA A 173 -12.18 -5.01 8.20
CA ALA A 173 -12.74 -5.14 9.54
C ALA A 173 -12.56 -6.56 10.07
N HIS A 174 -12.24 -6.71 11.35
CA HIS A 174 -12.29 -8.01 12.01
C HIS A 174 -13.72 -8.55 12.01
N HIS A 175 -13.91 -9.84 11.71
CA HIS A 175 -15.24 -10.45 11.54
C HIS A 175 -16.13 -10.29 12.78
N SER A 176 -15.59 -10.51 13.97
CA SER A 176 -16.39 -10.39 15.20
C SER A 176 -16.85 -8.95 15.45
N PHE A 177 -15.99 -7.95 15.16
CA PHE A 177 -16.36 -6.56 15.30
C PHE A 177 -17.46 -6.18 14.30
N PHE A 178 -17.32 -6.56 13.04
CA PHE A 178 -18.32 -6.29 12.01
C PHE A 178 -19.68 -6.96 12.35
N GLN A 179 -19.66 -8.21 12.80
CA GLN A 179 -20.87 -8.95 13.15
C GLN A 179 -21.59 -8.37 14.37
N ASN A 180 -20.84 -7.98 15.40
CA ASN A 180 -21.40 -7.44 16.64
C ASN A 180 -21.79 -5.97 16.53
N HIS A 181 -21.12 -5.19 15.67
CA HIS A 181 -21.27 -3.74 15.59
C HIS A 181 -21.48 -3.22 14.14
N PRO A 182 -22.35 -3.82 13.30
CA PRO A 182 -22.47 -3.46 11.89
C PRO A 182 -22.92 -2.01 11.66
N ARG A 183 -23.70 -1.45 12.60
CA ARG A 183 -24.12 -0.04 12.55
C ARG A 183 -22.98 0.91 12.87
N LEU A 184 -22.13 0.55 13.85
CA LEU A 184 -20.96 1.35 14.22
C LEU A 184 -19.97 1.39 13.07
N VAL A 185 -19.67 0.24 12.44
CA VAL A 185 -18.80 0.19 11.25
C VAL A 185 -19.33 1.13 10.16
N ARG A 186 -20.63 1.10 9.88
CA ARG A 186 -21.23 2.02 8.89
C ARG A 186 -21.06 3.49 9.28
N HIS A 187 -21.30 3.85 10.54
CA HIS A 187 -21.10 5.24 11.01
C HIS A 187 -19.64 5.68 10.93
N ILE A 188 -18.68 4.79 11.22
CA ILE A 188 -17.24 5.06 11.04
C ILE A 188 -16.95 5.33 9.57
N LEU A 189 -17.44 4.48 8.66
CA LEU A 189 -17.25 4.66 7.21
C LEU A 189 -17.90 5.97 6.72
N ASP A 190 -19.08 6.34 7.23
CA ASP A 190 -19.74 7.60 6.89
C ASP A 190 -18.90 8.82 7.29
N VAL A 191 -18.27 8.81 8.47
CA VAL A 191 -17.34 9.88 8.90
C VAL A 191 -16.13 9.94 7.96
N ILE A 192 -15.51 8.81 7.68
CA ILE A 192 -14.36 8.71 6.77
C ILE A 192 -14.74 9.23 5.38
N ASN A 193 -15.87 8.81 4.85
CA ASN A 193 -16.35 9.17 3.51
C ASN A 193 -16.65 10.67 3.40
N ASN A 194 -17.34 11.25 4.39
CA ASN A 194 -17.60 12.69 4.40
C ASN A 194 -16.30 13.50 4.42
N PHE A 195 -15.36 13.09 5.28
CA PHE A 195 -14.08 13.79 5.39
C PHE A 195 -13.23 13.68 4.12
N THR A 196 -13.15 12.48 3.54
CA THR A 196 -12.33 12.24 2.34
C THR A 196 -12.94 12.84 1.07
N CYS A 197 -14.26 13.02 1.03
CA CYS A 197 -14.96 13.68 -0.07
C CYS A 197 -14.48 15.13 -0.26
N GLU A 198 -14.29 15.85 0.83
CA GLU A 198 -13.91 17.25 0.86
C GLU A 198 -12.41 17.49 1.10
N PHE A 199 -11.64 16.40 1.27
CA PHE A 199 -10.25 16.48 1.72
C PHE A 199 -9.36 17.37 0.84
N ARG A 200 -9.57 17.34 -0.48
CA ARG A 200 -8.79 18.14 -1.42
C ARG A 200 -9.12 19.60 -1.38
N ASP A 201 -10.33 19.95 -0.94
CA ASP A 201 -10.85 21.31 -0.92
C ASP A 201 -10.50 22.04 0.39
N ILE A 202 -9.89 21.32 1.35
CA ILE A 202 -9.37 21.93 2.58
C ILE A 202 -8.32 22.99 2.23
N PRO A 203 -8.51 24.25 2.67
CA PRO A 203 -7.57 25.32 2.35
C PRO A 203 -6.13 25.01 2.77
N SER A 204 -5.19 25.16 1.86
CA SER A 204 -3.75 24.91 2.09
C SER A 204 -3.40 23.48 2.53
N ILE A 205 -4.23 22.49 2.20
CA ILE A 205 -3.98 21.08 2.55
C ILE A 205 -2.62 20.59 2.05
N ASP A 206 -2.19 21.05 0.87
CA ASP A 206 -0.87 20.75 0.31
C ASP A 206 0.28 21.17 1.24
N ARG A 207 0.20 22.36 1.83
CA ARG A 207 1.20 22.88 2.77
C ARG A 207 1.14 22.17 4.12
N THR A 208 -0.08 21.89 4.60
CA THR A 208 -0.29 21.17 5.86
C THR A 208 0.34 19.77 5.78
N LEU A 209 0.08 19.05 4.71
CA LEU A 209 0.65 17.71 4.50
C LEU A 209 2.16 17.77 4.23
N ALA A 210 2.63 18.75 3.44
CA ALA A 210 4.06 18.95 3.19
C ALA A 210 4.84 19.13 4.50
N ASN A 211 4.34 19.96 5.41
CA ASN A 211 4.96 20.15 6.72
C ASN A 211 4.89 18.90 7.60
N ARG A 212 3.76 18.19 7.60
CA ARG A 212 3.56 16.97 8.41
C ARG A 212 4.50 15.84 7.99
N TYR A 213 4.72 15.67 6.68
CA TYR A 213 5.49 14.55 6.11
C TYR A 213 6.88 14.93 5.62
N GLY A 214 7.33 16.16 5.84
CA GLY A 214 8.66 16.64 5.44
C GLY A 214 8.87 16.56 3.91
N GLN A 215 7.83 16.88 3.14
CA GLN A 215 7.84 16.85 1.68
C GLN A 215 7.63 18.23 1.08
N LYS A 216 7.85 18.37 -0.22
CA LYS A 216 7.61 19.63 -0.92
C LYS A 216 6.11 19.78 -1.24
N PRO A 217 5.53 20.99 -1.16
CA PRO A 217 4.11 21.21 -1.50
C PRO A 217 3.75 20.78 -2.94
N GLU A 218 4.68 20.90 -3.88
CA GLU A 218 4.48 20.44 -5.27
C GLU A 218 4.32 18.93 -5.38
N ASP A 219 5.09 18.13 -4.61
CA ASP A 219 4.98 16.68 -4.57
C ASP A 219 3.65 16.25 -3.93
N ILE A 220 3.25 16.94 -2.86
CA ILE A 220 1.92 16.72 -2.24
C ILE A 220 0.79 17.07 -3.21
N ARG A 221 0.90 18.16 -3.97
CA ARG A 221 -0.11 18.47 -5.00
C ARG A 221 -0.19 17.40 -6.08
N GLU A 222 0.95 16.83 -6.50
CA GLU A 222 0.97 15.72 -7.44
C GLU A 222 0.31 14.47 -6.84
N TRP A 223 0.64 14.13 -5.59
CA TRP A 223 0.02 13.02 -4.86
C TRP A 223 -1.50 13.21 -4.73
N LEU A 224 -1.96 14.39 -4.33
CA LEU A 224 -3.39 14.71 -4.23
C LEU A 224 -4.12 14.54 -5.56
N ARG A 225 -3.50 14.93 -6.70
CA ARG A 225 -4.09 14.74 -8.03
C ARG A 225 -4.15 13.26 -8.44
N ALA A 226 -3.12 12.49 -8.07
CA ALA A 226 -3.02 11.06 -8.38
C ALA A 226 -3.90 10.19 -7.49
N THR A 227 -4.30 10.66 -6.30
CA THR A 227 -5.06 9.91 -5.31
C THR A 227 -6.56 10.17 -5.45
N ARG A 228 -7.38 9.14 -5.51
CA ARG A 228 -8.84 9.23 -5.46
C ARG A 228 -9.35 8.32 -4.34
N TRP A 229 -10.02 8.94 -3.36
CA TRP A 229 -10.69 8.18 -2.29
C TRP A 229 -11.93 7.49 -2.83
N SER A 230 -12.15 6.27 -2.38
CA SER A 230 -13.37 5.51 -2.66
C SER A 230 -14.38 5.69 -1.53
N GLN A 231 -15.65 5.62 -1.89
CA GLN A 231 -16.77 5.56 -0.94
C GLN A 231 -17.59 4.28 -1.14
N ASN A 232 -17.08 3.36 -1.96
CA ASN A 232 -17.77 2.17 -2.36
C ASN A 232 -16.99 0.92 -1.97
N GLN A 233 -17.68 -0.21 -1.96
CA GLN A 233 -17.03 -1.51 -1.85
C GLN A 233 -16.10 -1.74 -3.06
N VAL A 234 -15.00 -2.44 -2.84
CA VAL A 234 -14.10 -2.86 -3.92
C VAL A 234 -14.85 -3.76 -4.91
N SER A 235 -14.63 -3.56 -6.19
CA SER A 235 -15.32 -4.36 -7.20
C SER A 235 -14.90 -5.83 -7.14
N GLN A 236 -15.85 -6.74 -7.38
CA GLN A 236 -15.55 -8.17 -7.49
C GLN A 236 -14.52 -8.47 -8.58
N LYS A 237 -14.50 -7.66 -9.64
CA LYS A 237 -13.53 -7.74 -10.74
C LYS A 237 -12.11 -7.47 -10.23
N ASP A 238 -11.93 -6.40 -9.45
CA ASP A 238 -10.60 -6.03 -8.93
C ASP A 238 -10.11 -7.06 -7.90
N VAL A 239 -10.99 -7.52 -6.99
CA VAL A 239 -10.68 -8.62 -6.06
C VAL A 239 -10.29 -9.87 -6.83
N GLY A 240 -11.03 -10.24 -7.87
CA GLY A 240 -10.72 -11.39 -8.74
C GLY A 240 -9.37 -11.23 -9.45
N LEU A 241 -9.05 -10.02 -9.92
CA LEU A 241 -7.76 -9.72 -10.56
C LEU A 241 -6.59 -9.92 -9.58
N VAL A 242 -6.73 -9.43 -8.34
CA VAL A 242 -5.71 -9.64 -7.29
C VAL A 242 -5.54 -11.12 -6.98
N ILE A 243 -6.64 -11.85 -6.74
CA ILE A 243 -6.60 -13.29 -6.44
C ILE A 243 -5.89 -14.06 -7.56
N ASN A 244 -6.26 -13.80 -8.81
CA ASN A 244 -5.66 -14.47 -9.96
C ASN A 244 -4.17 -14.15 -10.07
N THR A 245 -3.78 -12.89 -9.94
CA THR A 245 -2.37 -12.48 -10.02
C THR A 245 -1.53 -13.12 -8.90
N LEU A 246 -2.01 -13.08 -7.66
CA LEU A 246 -1.31 -13.71 -6.54
C LEU A 246 -1.22 -15.23 -6.70
N SER A 247 -2.27 -15.88 -7.24
CA SER A 247 -2.28 -17.31 -7.52
C SER A 247 -1.29 -17.71 -8.61
N GLU A 248 -1.25 -16.97 -9.74
CA GLU A 248 -0.31 -17.19 -10.83
C GLU A 248 1.15 -17.05 -10.40
N LEU A 249 1.41 -16.17 -9.44
CA LEU A 249 2.74 -15.94 -8.87
C LEU A 249 3.08 -16.90 -7.70
N ASN A 250 2.18 -17.83 -7.37
CA ASN A 250 2.31 -18.75 -6.24
C ASN A 250 2.51 -18.03 -4.88
N LEU A 251 1.86 -16.87 -4.71
CA LEU A 251 1.91 -16.07 -3.50
C LEU A 251 0.72 -16.31 -2.55
N LEU A 252 -0.27 -17.10 -2.96
CA LEU A 252 -1.37 -17.56 -2.10
C LEU A 252 -1.07 -18.95 -1.58
N LYS A 253 -1.19 -19.14 -0.26
CA LYS A 253 -1.09 -20.48 0.36
C LYS A 253 -2.34 -21.32 0.11
N ASN A 254 -3.51 -20.68 0.15
CA ASN A 254 -4.80 -21.34 -0.02
C ASN A 254 -5.59 -20.68 -1.15
N LYS A 255 -6.43 -21.49 -1.81
CA LYS A 255 -7.41 -20.96 -2.76
C LYS A 255 -8.48 -20.18 -2.01
N ILE A 256 -8.82 -19.00 -2.50
CA ILE A 256 -9.85 -18.15 -1.95
C ILE A 256 -10.80 -17.69 -3.05
N LYS A 257 -12.07 -17.45 -2.72
CA LYS A 257 -13.07 -16.88 -3.62
C LYS A 257 -13.36 -15.43 -3.24
N VAL A 258 -13.89 -14.68 -4.21
CA VAL A 258 -14.24 -13.25 -4.02
C VAL A 258 -15.20 -13.03 -2.86
N ASP A 259 -16.21 -13.90 -2.72
CA ASP A 259 -17.23 -13.84 -1.67
C ASP A 259 -16.70 -14.12 -0.25
N GLN A 260 -15.50 -14.65 -0.13
CA GLN A 260 -14.81 -14.87 1.14
C GLN A 260 -13.96 -13.66 1.58
N VAL A 261 -13.79 -12.69 0.70
CA VAL A 261 -12.94 -11.50 0.92
C VAL A 261 -13.78 -10.28 1.33
N LEU A 262 -14.98 -10.16 0.79
CA LEU A 262 -15.86 -9.00 0.97
C LEU A 262 -16.85 -9.23 2.11
N LEU A 263 -17.10 -8.17 2.93
CA LEU A 263 -18.13 -8.14 3.98
C LEU A 263 -19.32 -7.28 3.58
#